data_ac84caa60a69e2459d2bd9fff5176102
#
_entry.id   ac84caa60a69e2459d2bd9fff5176102
#
_cell.length_a   1.000
_cell.length_b   1.000
_cell.length_c   1.000
_cell.angle_alpha   90.00
_cell.angle_beta   90.00
_cell.angle_gamma   90.00
#
_symmetry.space_group_name_H-M   'P 1'
#
loop_
_entity.id
_entity.type
_entity.pdbx_description
1 polymer ?
#
loop_
_entity_poly.entity_id
_entity_poly.type
_entity_poly.pdbx_seq_one_letter_code
_entity_poly.pdbx_strand_id
1 'polypeptide(L)'
;MPVAPANVRKIARKVLDVRKTLPKSRQAGTPVGLARANQLANGDNLSLQTLIRMRSYLVRARDNYKKAKAQGKTRETSKAIQAYELWGSTSALRWAQSQISKLTK
;
A
#
# COMPACT_ATOMS: atom_id res chain seq x y z
N MET A 1 5.81 10.14 16.14
CA MET A 1 5.51 9.95 14.72
C MET A 1 4.75 8.64 14.52
N PRO A 2 3.74 8.60 13.66
CA PRO A 2 2.94 7.40 13.50
C PRO A 2 3.71 6.26 12.81
N VAL A 3 3.51 5.07 13.34
CA VAL A 3 4.02 3.81 12.79
C VAL A 3 2.81 2.98 12.37
N ALA A 4 2.89 2.35 11.19
CA ALA A 4 1.79 1.55 10.67
C ALA A 4 1.46 0.38 11.60
N PRO A 5 0.17 0.05 11.77
CA PRO A 5 -0.23 -1.08 12.60
C PRO A 5 0.17 -2.42 11.97
N ALA A 6 0.14 -3.48 12.78
CA ALA A 6 0.62 -4.81 12.37
C ALA A 6 -0.03 -5.32 11.09
N ASN A 7 -1.35 -5.11 10.91
CA ASN A 7 -2.05 -5.58 9.71
C ASN A 7 -1.53 -4.90 8.44
N VAL A 8 -1.23 -3.59 8.51
CA VAL A 8 -0.67 -2.86 7.37
C VAL A 8 0.75 -3.32 7.06
N ARG A 9 1.57 -3.48 8.11
CA ARG A 9 2.95 -3.97 7.96
C ARG A 9 2.99 -5.36 7.32
N LYS A 10 2.08 -6.25 7.73
CA LYS A 10 1.98 -7.61 7.17
C LYS A 10 1.61 -7.59 5.69
N ILE A 11 0.66 -6.74 5.31
CA ILE A 11 0.26 -6.59 3.89
C ILE A 11 1.46 -6.16 3.06
N ALA A 12 2.16 -5.11 3.49
CA ALA A 12 3.33 -4.60 2.78
C ALA A 12 4.42 -5.65 2.65
N ARG A 13 4.72 -6.38 3.73
CA ARG A 13 5.71 -7.45 3.74
C ARG A 13 5.32 -8.57 2.78
N LYS A 14 4.06 -8.99 2.82
CA LYS A 14 3.57 -10.07 1.98
C LYS A 14 3.67 -9.72 0.50
N VAL A 15 3.23 -8.53 0.11
CA VAL A 15 3.27 -8.13 -1.30
C VAL A 15 4.70 -7.95 -1.80
N LEU A 16 5.62 -7.46 -0.95
CA LEU A 16 7.03 -7.38 -1.30
C LEU A 16 7.63 -8.77 -1.55
N ASP A 17 7.32 -9.73 -0.69
CA ASP A 17 7.81 -11.10 -0.82
C ASP A 17 7.28 -11.77 -2.09
N VAL A 18 5.99 -11.64 -2.36
CA VAL A 18 5.37 -12.19 -3.57
C VAL A 18 5.97 -11.54 -4.83
N ARG A 19 6.12 -10.22 -4.81
CA ARG A 19 6.67 -9.48 -5.95
C ARG A 19 8.05 -10.01 -6.37
N LYS A 20 8.88 -10.35 -5.41
CA LYS A 20 10.22 -10.90 -5.68
C LYS A 20 10.18 -12.21 -6.46
N THR A 21 9.11 -12.98 -6.31
CA THR A 21 8.97 -14.28 -6.98
C THR A 21 8.40 -14.15 -8.39
N LEU A 22 7.92 -12.97 -8.78
CA LEU A 22 7.30 -12.76 -10.07
C LEU A 22 8.32 -12.33 -11.12
N PRO A 23 8.13 -12.70 -12.41
CA PRO A 23 8.95 -12.15 -13.48
C PRO A 23 8.76 -10.63 -13.56
N LYS A 24 9.78 -9.93 -14.06
CA LYS A 24 9.76 -8.46 -14.13
C LYS A 24 8.53 -7.91 -14.85
N SER A 25 8.06 -8.61 -15.88
CA SER A 25 6.86 -8.20 -16.62
C SER A 25 5.59 -8.18 -15.79
N ARG A 26 5.57 -8.91 -14.66
CA ARG A 26 4.43 -8.96 -13.75
C ARG A 26 4.64 -8.16 -12.47
N GLN A 27 5.82 -7.62 -12.27
CA GLN A 27 6.11 -6.80 -11.09
C GLN A 27 5.52 -5.40 -11.27
N ALA A 28 4.72 -4.97 -10.31
CA ALA A 28 4.15 -3.64 -10.27
C ALA A 28 4.98 -2.74 -9.36
N GLY A 29 4.68 -1.47 -9.40
CA GLY A 29 5.24 -0.49 -8.48
C GLY A 29 6.26 0.40 -9.13
N THR A 30 6.25 1.64 -8.68
CA THR A 30 7.25 2.64 -9.01
C THR A 30 8.32 2.63 -7.92
N PRO A 31 9.47 3.30 -8.12
CA PRO A 31 10.45 3.46 -7.04
C PRO A 31 9.84 4.05 -5.76
N VAL A 32 8.90 5.00 -5.91
CA VAL A 32 8.21 5.61 -4.76
C VAL A 32 7.34 4.57 -4.05
N GLY A 33 6.57 3.78 -4.80
CA GLY A 33 5.72 2.73 -4.22
C GLY A 33 6.52 1.67 -3.49
N LEU A 34 7.66 1.27 -4.04
CA LEU A 34 8.55 0.31 -3.39
C LEU A 34 9.15 0.87 -2.11
N ALA A 35 9.59 2.13 -2.14
CA ALA A 35 10.12 2.79 -0.94
C ALA A 35 9.05 2.84 0.15
N ARG A 36 7.81 3.14 -0.22
CA ARG A 36 6.69 3.20 0.72
C ARG A 36 6.42 1.83 1.34
N ALA A 37 6.39 0.78 0.50
CA ALA A 37 6.16 -0.59 0.98
C ALA A 37 7.24 -1.01 1.98
N ASN A 38 8.49 -0.69 1.71
CA ASN A 38 9.59 -1.00 2.63
C ASN A 38 9.46 -0.24 3.95
N GLN A 39 9.09 1.04 3.90
CA GLN A 39 8.86 1.82 5.12
C GLN A 39 7.74 1.22 5.97
N LEU A 40 6.63 0.83 5.33
CA LEU A 40 5.52 0.21 6.03
C LEU A 40 5.93 -1.12 6.65
N ALA A 41 6.58 -1.98 5.87
CA ALA A 41 7.00 -3.30 6.34
C ALA A 41 8.01 -3.23 7.47
N ASN A 42 8.89 -2.23 7.43
CA ASN A 42 9.91 -2.05 8.47
C ASN A 42 9.38 -1.38 9.74
N GLY A 43 8.16 -0.85 9.71
CA GLY A 43 7.61 -0.13 10.85
C GLY A 43 8.24 1.25 11.06
N ASP A 44 8.66 1.89 9.98
CA ASP A 44 9.26 3.23 10.06
C ASP A 44 8.23 4.27 10.48
N ASN A 45 8.68 5.32 11.14
CA ASN A 45 7.85 6.48 11.42
C ASN A 45 7.54 7.22 10.12
N LEU A 46 6.26 7.60 9.95
CA LEU A 46 5.80 8.27 8.73
C LEU A 46 5.40 9.71 9.05
N SER A 47 5.83 10.63 8.19
CA SER A 47 5.45 12.04 8.33
C SER A 47 4.00 12.27 7.91
N LEU A 48 3.42 13.38 8.36
CA LEU A 48 2.08 13.81 7.91
C LEU A 48 2.02 13.91 6.39
N GLN A 49 3.05 14.45 5.76
CA GLN A 49 3.10 14.59 4.31
C GLN A 49 3.05 13.22 3.62
N THR A 50 3.78 12.24 4.15
CA THR A 50 3.75 10.87 3.64
C THR A 50 2.36 10.27 3.76
N LEU A 51 1.70 10.45 4.90
CA LEU A 51 0.33 9.95 5.12
C LEU A 51 -0.66 10.57 4.14
N ILE A 52 -0.52 11.87 3.86
CA ILE A 52 -1.37 12.56 2.88
C ILE A 52 -1.17 11.99 1.48
N ARG A 53 0.07 11.72 1.09
CA ARG A 53 0.38 11.10 -0.20
C ARG A 53 -0.20 9.69 -0.30
N MET A 54 -0.11 8.91 0.78
CA MET A 54 -0.71 7.58 0.84
C MET A 54 -2.22 7.65 0.65
N ARG A 55 -2.88 8.54 1.36
CA ARG A 55 -4.34 8.73 1.22
C ARG A 55 -4.71 9.07 -0.22
N SER A 56 -4.01 10.03 -0.82
CA SER A 56 -4.29 10.45 -2.20
C SER A 56 -4.14 9.31 -3.19
N TYR A 57 -3.05 8.56 -3.09
CA TYR A 57 -2.80 7.42 -3.98
C TYR A 57 -3.87 6.35 -3.80
N LEU A 58 -4.13 5.94 -2.56
CA LEU A 58 -5.04 4.83 -2.26
C LEU A 58 -6.48 5.16 -2.66
N VAL A 59 -6.92 6.40 -2.46
CA VAL A 59 -8.25 6.83 -2.89
C VAL A 59 -8.38 6.72 -4.41
N ARG A 60 -7.39 7.18 -5.16
CA ARG A 60 -7.43 7.13 -6.63
C ARG A 60 -7.34 5.70 -7.17
N ALA A 61 -6.53 4.85 -6.52
CA ALA A 61 -6.29 3.48 -6.99
C ALA A 61 -7.36 2.49 -6.55
N ARG A 62 -8.19 2.85 -5.59
CA ARG A 62 -9.15 1.93 -4.97
C ARG A 62 -10.12 1.30 -5.96
N ASP A 63 -10.65 2.07 -6.90
CA ASP A 63 -11.62 1.54 -7.85
C ASP A 63 -11.03 0.47 -8.76
N ASN A 64 -9.81 0.71 -9.27
CA ASN A 64 -9.12 -0.28 -10.08
C ASN A 64 -8.80 -1.55 -9.28
N TYR A 65 -8.42 -1.39 -8.03
CA TYR A 65 -8.21 -2.50 -7.11
C TYR A 65 -9.50 -3.32 -6.94
N LYS A 66 -10.61 -2.66 -6.66
CA LYS A 66 -11.91 -3.33 -6.48
C LYS A 66 -12.35 -4.06 -7.74
N LYS A 67 -12.18 -3.45 -8.91
CA LYS A 67 -12.51 -4.07 -10.20
C LYS A 67 -11.70 -5.35 -10.42
N ALA A 68 -10.40 -5.29 -10.18
CA ALA A 68 -9.53 -6.45 -10.34
C ALA A 68 -9.91 -7.57 -9.37
N LYS A 69 -10.22 -7.25 -8.12
CA LYS A 69 -10.70 -8.24 -7.14
C LYS A 69 -12.02 -8.86 -7.58
N ALA A 70 -12.95 -8.06 -8.10
CA ALA A 70 -14.24 -8.56 -8.59
C ALA A 70 -14.08 -9.51 -9.78
N GLN A 71 -13.00 -9.39 -10.54
CA GLN A 71 -12.66 -10.27 -11.66
C GLN A 71 -11.94 -11.55 -11.20
N GLY A 72 -11.79 -11.75 -9.89
CA GLY A 72 -11.10 -12.92 -9.34
C GLY A 72 -9.59 -12.85 -9.42
N LYS A 73 -9.03 -11.69 -9.72
CA LYS A 73 -7.56 -11.52 -9.79
C LYS A 73 -6.94 -11.42 -8.42
N THR A 74 -5.65 -11.72 -8.34
CA THR A 74 -4.85 -11.68 -7.12
C THR A 74 -3.64 -10.76 -7.33
N ARG A 75 -2.83 -10.57 -6.29
CA ARG A 75 -1.60 -9.78 -6.42
C ARG A 75 -0.62 -10.40 -7.41
N GLU A 76 -0.69 -11.72 -7.62
CA GLU A 76 0.15 -12.43 -8.58
C GLU A 76 -0.27 -12.19 -10.03
N THR A 77 -1.55 -11.93 -10.26
CA THR A 77 -2.12 -11.82 -11.61
C THR A 77 -2.55 -10.41 -11.99
N SER A 78 -2.49 -9.45 -11.06
CA SER A 78 -2.92 -8.07 -11.31
C SER A 78 -1.93 -7.07 -10.75
N LYS A 79 -1.39 -6.24 -11.64
CA LYS A 79 -0.52 -5.13 -11.23
C LYS A 79 -1.28 -4.09 -10.40
N ALA A 80 -2.57 -3.89 -10.69
CA ALA A 80 -3.41 -2.95 -9.93
C ALA A 80 -3.52 -3.38 -8.47
N ILE A 81 -3.75 -4.67 -8.22
CA ILE A 81 -3.82 -5.21 -6.87
C ILE A 81 -2.46 -5.10 -6.18
N GLN A 82 -1.42 -5.51 -6.89
CA GLN A 82 -0.06 -5.49 -6.36
C GLN A 82 0.36 -4.07 -5.96
N ALA A 83 0.15 -3.10 -6.84
CA ALA A 83 0.51 -1.70 -6.57
C ALA A 83 -0.28 -1.14 -5.39
N TYR A 84 -1.57 -1.42 -5.31
CA TYR A 84 -2.43 -0.95 -4.21
C TYR A 84 -1.94 -1.52 -2.87
N GLU A 85 -1.56 -2.79 -2.85
CA GLU A 85 -1.09 -3.45 -1.63
C GLU A 85 0.33 -3.02 -1.23
N LEU A 86 1.15 -2.56 -2.18
CA LEU A 86 2.45 -1.97 -1.85
C LEU A 86 2.30 -0.73 -0.96
N TRP A 87 1.20 0.00 -1.11
CA TRP A 87 0.88 1.16 -0.28
C TRP A 87 0.07 0.77 0.97
N GLY A 88 -0.12 -0.52 1.24
CA GLY A 88 -0.75 -1.05 2.43
C GLY A 88 -2.23 -1.36 2.31
N SER A 89 -2.81 -1.27 1.10
CA SER A 89 -4.21 -1.62 0.83
C SER A 89 -5.20 -0.72 1.58
N THR A 90 -6.46 -1.12 1.60
CA THR A 90 -7.55 -0.37 2.27
C THR A 90 -7.29 -0.17 3.76
N SER A 91 -6.63 -1.14 4.41
CA SER A 91 -6.26 -1.01 5.82
C SER A 91 -5.35 0.21 6.06
N ALA A 92 -4.39 0.43 5.16
CA ALA A 92 -3.51 1.60 5.24
C ALA A 92 -4.26 2.90 4.96
N LEU A 93 -5.22 2.87 4.03
CA LEU A 93 -6.05 4.05 3.74
C LEU A 93 -6.81 4.49 4.99
N ARG A 94 -7.47 3.54 5.66
CA ARG A 94 -8.21 3.83 6.89
C ARG A 94 -7.30 4.35 7.98
N TRP A 95 -6.16 3.72 8.15
CA TRP A 95 -5.18 4.13 9.16
C TRP A 95 -4.63 5.53 8.86
N ALA A 96 -4.25 5.80 7.59
CA ALA A 96 -3.73 7.10 7.20
C ALA A 96 -4.76 8.22 7.43
N GLN A 97 -6.02 7.98 7.04
CA GLN A 97 -7.10 8.94 7.27
C GLN A 97 -7.26 9.26 8.75
N SER A 98 -7.21 8.24 9.61
CA SER A 98 -7.31 8.40 11.05
C SER A 98 -6.14 9.23 11.59
N GLN A 99 -4.92 8.93 11.17
CA GLN A 99 -3.73 9.65 11.62
C GLN A 99 -3.72 11.10 11.14
N ILE A 100 -4.10 11.34 9.89
CA ILE A 100 -4.18 12.71 9.35
C ILE A 100 -5.18 13.52 10.17
N SER A 101 -6.34 12.96 10.48
CA SER A 101 -7.35 13.64 11.30
C SER A 101 -6.79 14.04 12.66
N LYS A 102 -6.04 13.14 13.32
CA LYS A 102 -5.43 13.41 14.63
C LYS A 102 -4.34 14.48 14.55
N LEU A 103 -3.51 14.44 13.51
CA LEU A 103 -2.35 15.30 13.37
C LEU A 103 -2.70 16.71 12.89
N THR A 104 -3.90 16.89 12.31
CA THR A 104 -4.34 18.18 11.75
C THR A 104 -5.40 18.88 12.61
N LYS A 105 -5.69 18.35 13.77
CA LYS A 105 -6.61 19.00 14.72
C LYS A 105 -6.00 20.22 15.38
#